data_bd71a7fa5f27e69925463ff53bb0c43a
#
_entry.id   bd71a7fa5f27e69925463ff53bb0c43a
#
_cell.length_a   1.000
_cell.length_b   1.000
_cell.length_c   1.000
_cell.angle_alpha   90.00
_cell.angle_beta   90.00
_cell.angle_gamma   90.00
#
_symmetry.space_group_name_H-M   'P 1'
#
loop_
_entity.id
_entity.type
_entity.pdbx_description
1 polymer ?
#
loop_
_entity_poly.entity_id
_entity_poly.type
_entity_poly.pdbx_seq_one_letter_code
_entity_poly.pdbx_strand_id
1 'polypeptide(L)'
;MNTMKIVIAGSMLAASLTVQALAQDDAAFQLPEQCVASTGMGHMGHGGMSGGGMGMGMMGMDNVDGMTEFQRENMEKMMVTMPAMMEGMMHEDPDVAFACAMIAHHQGAIDMARIQLEYGENEWIRSLSEEIIEAQVQEIDEMTQWLADNAR
;
A
#
# COMPACT_ATOMS: atom_id res chain seq x y z
N MET A 1 -36.51 18.27 59.56
CA MET A 1 -36.30 17.18 58.54
C MET A 1 -35.72 17.85 57.30
N ASN A 2 -34.38 17.85 57.18
CA ASN A 2 -33.65 18.44 56.08
C ASN A 2 -33.37 17.38 55.03
N THR A 3 -33.99 17.48 53.86
CA THR A 3 -33.70 16.64 52.71
C THR A 3 -32.53 17.22 51.94
N MET A 4 -31.40 16.58 52.03
CA MET A 4 -30.17 16.92 51.29
C MET A 4 -30.30 16.40 49.85
N LYS A 5 -30.39 17.28 48.87
CA LYS A 5 -30.36 16.93 47.43
C LYS A 5 -28.93 16.74 47.00
N ILE A 6 -28.58 15.49 46.70
CA ILE A 6 -27.30 15.14 46.11
C ILE A 6 -27.39 15.42 44.60
N VAL A 7 -26.60 16.37 44.11
CA VAL A 7 -26.40 16.62 42.69
C VAL A 7 -25.19 15.83 42.24
N ILE A 8 -25.43 14.79 41.46
CA ILE A 8 -24.37 14.01 40.83
C ILE A 8 -24.02 14.73 39.53
N ALA A 9 -22.90 15.43 39.52
CA ALA A 9 -22.31 15.97 38.30
C ALA A 9 -21.60 14.83 37.54
N GLY A 10 -22.25 14.32 36.51
CA GLY A 10 -21.64 13.35 35.59
C GLY A 10 -20.68 14.07 34.65
N SER A 11 -19.38 13.91 34.83
CA SER A 11 -18.38 14.34 33.87
C SER A 11 -18.35 13.35 32.72
N MET A 12 -18.92 13.73 31.58
CA MET A 12 -18.70 13.02 30.32
C MET A 12 -17.29 13.33 29.82
N LEU A 13 -16.39 12.39 29.96
CA LEU A 13 -15.11 12.38 29.25
C LEU A 13 -15.41 12.06 27.77
N ALA A 14 -15.46 13.07 26.93
CA ALA A 14 -15.41 12.87 25.50
C ALA A 14 -13.98 12.40 25.12
N ALA A 15 -13.81 11.10 24.90
CA ALA A 15 -12.60 10.57 24.29
C ALA A 15 -12.58 11.02 22.81
N SER A 16 -11.84 12.06 22.52
CA SER A 16 -11.53 12.45 21.16
C SER A 16 -10.61 11.38 20.59
N LEU A 17 -11.15 10.46 19.80
CA LEU A 17 -10.36 9.61 18.90
C LEU A 17 -9.79 10.53 17.83
N THR A 18 -8.57 11.01 18.06
CA THR A 18 -7.77 11.58 16.98
C THR A 18 -7.39 10.41 16.07
N VAL A 19 -8.10 10.28 14.96
CA VAL A 19 -7.61 9.51 13.83
C VAL A 19 -6.32 10.21 13.41
N GLN A 20 -5.20 9.68 13.87
CA GLN A 20 -3.91 10.01 13.30
C GLN A 20 -3.94 9.41 11.89
N ALA A 21 -4.24 10.26 10.90
CA ALA A 21 -3.88 9.97 9.53
C ALA A 21 -2.37 9.67 9.55
N LEU A 22 -2.03 8.40 9.43
CA LEU A 22 -0.67 7.98 9.20
C LEU A 22 -0.27 8.59 7.85
N ALA A 23 0.37 9.76 7.91
CA ALA A 23 1.25 10.15 6.86
C ALA A 23 2.27 8.99 6.80
N GLN A 24 2.09 8.08 5.85
CA GLN A 24 3.15 7.17 5.50
C GLN A 24 4.18 8.04 4.81
N ASP A 25 5.13 8.52 5.62
CA ASP A 25 6.39 9.05 5.13
C ASP A 25 6.97 8.09 4.07
N ASP A 26 7.75 8.64 3.16
CA ASP A 26 8.44 8.03 2.00
C ASP A 26 9.29 6.77 2.29
N ALA A 27 8.92 5.98 3.27
CA ALA A 27 9.45 4.65 3.47
C ALA A 27 9.00 3.78 2.30
N ALA A 28 9.94 3.29 1.51
CA ALA A 28 9.68 2.40 0.39
C ALA A 28 8.75 1.27 0.86
N PHE A 29 7.65 1.08 0.15
CA PHE A 29 6.69 0.01 0.42
C PHE A 29 7.41 -1.33 0.52
N GLN A 30 7.11 -2.11 1.54
CA GLN A 30 7.64 -3.46 1.75
C GLN A 30 6.49 -4.43 2.03
N LEU A 31 6.57 -5.60 1.42
CA LEU A 31 5.65 -6.69 1.72
C LEU A 31 5.83 -7.17 3.18
N PRO A 32 4.76 -7.72 3.80
CA PRO A 32 4.87 -8.45 5.06
C PRO A 32 5.93 -9.55 5.00
N GLU A 33 6.58 -9.86 6.14
CA GLU A 33 7.63 -10.88 6.21
C GLU A 33 7.19 -12.25 5.69
N GLN A 34 5.92 -12.61 5.88
CA GLN A 34 5.31 -13.83 5.41
C GLN A 34 5.30 -13.96 3.87
N CYS A 35 5.38 -12.82 3.17
CA CYS A 35 5.38 -12.76 1.71
C CYS A 35 6.75 -13.00 1.08
N VAL A 36 7.80 -12.89 1.88
CA VAL A 36 9.16 -13.16 1.41
C VAL A 36 9.32 -14.68 1.38
N ALA A 37 9.27 -15.25 0.17
CA ALA A 37 9.45 -16.69 0.01
C ALA A 37 10.75 -17.11 0.69
N SER A 38 10.67 -18.12 1.57
CA SER A 38 11.83 -18.76 2.20
C SER A 38 12.63 -19.62 1.19
N THR A 39 12.66 -19.20 -0.06
CA THR A 39 13.56 -19.77 -1.04
C THR A 39 14.97 -19.38 -0.61
N GLY A 40 15.78 -20.37 -0.22
CA GLY A 40 17.19 -20.23 0.13
C GLY A 40 18.08 -19.71 -1.01
N MET A 41 17.57 -18.86 -1.84
CA MET A 41 18.34 -18.00 -2.74
C MET A 41 18.68 -16.73 -1.97
N GLY A 42 19.83 -16.83 -1.30
CA GLY A 42 20.45 -15.70 -0.64
C GLY A 42 20.39 -14.47 -1.50
N HIS A 43 20.10 -13.38 -0.83
CA HIS A 43 20.33 -12.01 -1.23
C HIS A 43 21.37 -11.91 -2.35
N MET A 44 20.93 -12.02 -3.60
CA MET A 44 21.80 -11.63 -4.71
C MET A 44 21.83 -10.13 -4.73
N GLY A 45 22.87 -9.62 -4.05
CA GLY A 45 23.25 -8.24 -4.09
C GLY A 45 23.21 -7.70 -5.52
N HIS A 46 22.84 -6.44 -5.66
CA HIS A 46 23.00 -5.62 -6.85
C HIS A 46 24.43 -5.69 -7.40
N GLY A 47 24.74 -6.80 -8.06
CA GLY A 47 25.98 -7.06 -8.76
C GLY A 47 25.67 -7.32 -10.22
N GLY A 48 26.10 -6.41 -11.09
CA GLY A 48 25.85 -6.35 -12.51
C GLY A 48 25.76 -7.70 -13.23
N MET A 49 24.65 -7.94 -13.90
CA MET A 49 24.56 -8.87 -15.00
C MET A 49 24.47 -8.09 -16.31
N SER A 50 25.65 -7.88 -16.89
CA SER A 50 25.81 -7.72 -18.32
C SER A 50 25.64 -9.11 -18.95
N GLY A 51 24.64 -9.30 -19.80
CA GLY A 51 24.63 -10.35 -20.78
C GLY A 51 23.38 -11.22 -20.85
N GLY A 52 22.58 -11.05 -21.90
CA GLY A 52 21.76 -12.11 -22.49
C GLY A 52 20.26 -11.92 -22.39
N GLY A 53 19.71 -11.25 -23.38
CA GLY A 53 18.34 -11.02 -23.76
C GLY A 53 17.28 -12.04 -23.34
N MET A 54 16.25 -11.53 -22.70
CA MET A 54 14.86 -11.76 -23.04
C MET A 54 14.17 -10.41 -22.86
N GLY A 55 13.90 -9.79 -24.03
CA GLY A 55 13.25 -8.48 -24.07
C GLY A 55 11.80 -8.54 -23.61
N MET A 56 11.56 -8.40 -22.30
CA MET A 56 10.45 -7.59 -21.88
C MET A 56 10.90 -6.17 -22.19
N GLY A 57 10.43 -5.67 -23.34
CA GLY A 57 10.66 -4.31 -23.75
C GLY A 57 10.31 -3.42 -22.58
N MET A 58 11.32 -2.83 -22.02
CA MET A 58 11.24 -1.73 -21.09
C MET A 58 10.39 -0.68 -21.79
N MET A 59 9.08 -0.66 -21.49
CA MET A 59 8.17 0.31 -22.08
C MET A 59 8.76 1.70 -21.84
N GLY A 60 9.37 2.22 -22.94
CA GLY A 60 9.48 3.66 -23.13
C GLY A 60 10.23 4.47 -22.09
N MET A 61 11.29 3.98 -21.45
CA MET A 61 12.18 4.83 -20.65
C MET A 61 12.97 5.85 -21.49
N ASP A 62 12.87 5.75 -22.82
CA ASP A 62 13.57 6.67 -23.74
C ASP A 62 12.93 8.06 -23.81
N ASN A 63 11.80 8.32 -23.12
CA ASN A 63 11.11 9.60 -23.19
C ASN A 63 10.72 10.18 -21.81
N VAL A 64 11.54 9.99 -20.80
CA VAL A 64 11.32 10.57 -19.45
C VAL A 64 11.29 12.10 -19.50
N ASP A 65 12.03 12.68 -20.44
CA ASP A 65 12.13 14.14 -20.62
C ASP A 65 10.80 14.80 -21.08
N GLY A 66 9.86 14.01 -21.59
CA GLY A 66 8.54 14.49 -22.05
C GLY A 66 7.38 14.19 -21.09
N MET A 67 7.63 13.52 -19.98
CA MET A 67 6.59 13.17 -19.02
C MET A 67 6.17 14.37 -18.16
N THR A 68 4.88 14.47 -17.91
CA THR A 68 4.35 15.37 -16.87
C THR A 68 4.75 14.87 -15.48
N GLU A 69 4.64 15.73 -14.47
CA GLU A 69 5.02 15.39 -13.11
C GLU A 69 4.19 14.19 -12.58
N PHE A 70 2.87 14.22 -12.75
CA PHE A 70 2.02 13.11 -12.32
C PHE A 70 2.34 11.77 -13.01
N GLN A 71 2.76 11.80 -14.29
CA GLN A 71 3.18 10.58 -15.00
C GLN A 71 4.46 10.01 -14.42
N ARG A 72 5.40 10.86 -14.03
CA ARG A 72 6.66 10.47 -13.41
C ARG A 72 6.43 9.85 -12.05
N GLU A 73 5.62 10.48 -11.21
CA GLU A 73 5.26 9.96 -9.89
C GLU A 73 4.53 8.61 -9.99
N ASN A 74 3.56 8.47 -10.88
CA ASN A 74 2.91 7.18 -11.11
C ASN A 74 3.92 6.09 -11.50
N MET A 75 4.88 6.42 -12.38
CA MET A 75 5.92 5.48 -12.79
C MET A 75 6.82 5.09 -11.61
N GLU A 76 7.24 6.03 -10.79
CA GLU A 76 8.06 5.79 -9.59
C GLU A 76 7.36 4.85 -8.62
N LYS A 77 6.09 5.08 -8.31
CA LYS A 77 5.30 4.20 -7.43
C LYS A 77 5.11 2.80 -8.04
N MET A 78 4.84 2.70 -9.34
CA MET A 78 4.75 1.42 -10.03
C MET A 78 6.07 0.63 -10.01
N MET A 79 7.21 1.29 -10.08
CA MET A 79 8.53 0.63 -10.00
C MET A 79 8.78 -0.03 -8.65
N VAL A 80 8.05 0.34 -7.60
CA VAL A 80 8.10 -0.28 -6.27
C VAL A 80 7.05 -1.39 -6.14
N THR A 81 5.80 -1.10 -6.51
CA THR A 81 4.68 -2.01 -6.25
C THR A 81 4.60 -3.17 -7.23
N MET A 82 4.98 -3.00 -8.51
CA MET A 82 4.97 -4.09 -9.49
C MET A 82 5.95 -5.23 -9.15
N PRO A 83 7.23 -4.97 -8.84
CA PRO A 83 8.13 -6.04 -8.41
C PRO A 83 7.64 -6.75 -7.15
N ALA A 84 7.12 -6.01 -6.17
CA ALA A 84 6.57 -6.58 -4.94
C ALA A 84 5.35 -7.49 -5.22
N MET A 85 4.46 -7.09 -6.12
CA MET A 85 3.34 -7.93 -6.57
C MET A 85 3.84 -9.22 -7.24
N MET A 86 4.84 -9.13 -8.10
CA MET A 86 5.43 -10.30 -8.75
C MET A 86 6.12 -11.23 -7.74
N GLU A 87 6.82 -10.68 -6.75
CA GLU A 87 7.43 -11.45 -5.66
C GLU A 87 6.36 -12.19 -4.85
N GLY A 88 5.29 -11.50 -4.44
CA GLY A 88 4.19 -12.11 -3.71
C GLY A 88 3.55 -13.28 -4.45
N MET A 89 3.34 -13.16 -5.76
CA MET A 89 2.77 -14.23 -6.60
C MET A 89 3.66 -15.49 -6.69
N MET A 90 4.93 -15.42 -6.33
CA MET A 90 5.84 -16.55 -6.42
C MET A 90 5.85 -17.44 -5.16
N HIS A 91 5.04 -17.14 -4.16
CA HIS A 91 4.92 -17.97 -2.98
C HIS A 91 4.33 -19.35 -3.32
N GLU A 92 4.81 -20.43 -2.65
CA GLU A 92 4.39 -21.80 -2.95
C GLU A 92 2.94 -22.10 -2.54
N ASP A 93 2.47 -21.47 -1.45
CA ASP A 93 1.09 -21.56 -1.01
C ASP A 93 0.22 -20.58 -1.80
N PRO A 94 -0.83 -21.03 -2.52
CA PRO A 94 -1.62 -20.16 -3.37
C PRO A 94 -2.43 -19.10 -2.60
N ASP A 95 -2.84 -19.37 -1.35
CA ASP A 95 -3.59 -18.42 -0.55
C ASP A 95 -2.65 -17.30 -0.05
N VAL A 96 -1.45 -17.67 0.36
CA VAL A 96 -0.40 -16.71 0.73
C VAL A 96 0.05 -15.91 -0.51
N ALA A 97 0.27 -16.57 -1.65
CA ALA A 97 0.62 -15.89 -2.90
C ALA A 97 -0.42 -14.85 -3.30
N PHE A 98 -1.70 -15.20 -3.20
CA PHE A 98 -2.79 -14.27 -3.49
C PHE A 98 -2.78 -13.05 -2.54
N ALA A 99 -2.74 -13.29 -1.23
CA ALA A 99 -2.76 -12.21 -0.25
C ALA A 99 -1.55 -11.26 -0.42
N CYS A 100 -0.36 -11.81 -0.61
CA CYS A 100 0.87 -11.03 -0.81
C CYS A 100 0.83 -10.19 -2.09
N ALA A 101 0.39 -10.78 -3.21
CA ALA A 101 0.26 -10.06 -4.47
C ALA A 101 -0.79 -8.96 -4.38
N MET A 102 -1.93 -9.23 -3.73
CA MET A 102 -3.02 -8.26 -3.58
C MET A 102 -2.65 -7.10 -2.66
N ILE A 103 -1.89 -7.31 -1.60
CA ILE A 103 -1.36 -6.22 -0.76
C ILE A 103 -0.55 -5.23 -1.62
N ALA A 104 0.36 -5.72 -2.46
CA ALA A 104 1.15 -4.85 -3.34
C ALA A 104 0.30 -4.18 -4.42
N HIS A 105 -0.68 -4.89 -4.98
CA HIS A 105 -1.62 -4.35 -5.96
C HIS A 105 -2.45 -3.21 -5.37
N HIS A 106 -2.98 -3.40 -4.16
CA HIS A 106 -3.78 -2.40 -3.46
C HIS A 106 -2.95 -1.17 -3.10
N GLN A 107 -1.70 -1.37 -2.67
CA GLN A 107 -0.80 -0.24 -2.44
C GLN A 107 -0.60 0.59 -3.72
N GLY A 108 -0.39 -0.06 -4.86
CA GLY A 108 -0.27 0.63 -6.15
C GLY A 108 -1.52 1.43 -6.51
N ALA A 109 -2.72 0.91 -6.22
CA ALA A 109 -3.97 1.62 -6.47
C ALA A 109 -4.16 2.82 -5.51
N ILE A 110 -3.78 2.69 -4.23
CA ILE A 110 -3.76 3.78 -3.26
C ILE A 110 -2.83 4.90 -3.75
N ASP A 111 -1.63 4.54 -4.20
CA ASP A 111 -0.66 5.52 -4.70
C ASP A 111 -1.20 6.27 -5.93
N MET A 112 -1.78 5.57 -6.90
CA MET A 112 -2.43 6.19 -8.06
C MET A 112 -3.60 7.10 -7.66
N ALA A 113 -4.41 6.70 -6.68
CA ALA A 113 -5.51 7.49 -6.19
C ALA A 113 -5.04 8.78 -5.48
N ARG A 114 -3.96 8.71 -4.70
CA ARG A 114 -3.34 9.89 -4.07
C ARG A 114 -2.81 10.88 -5.11
N ILE A 115 -2.10 10.38 -6.13
CA ILE A 115 -1.60 11.20 -7.23
C ILE A 115 -2.79 11.83 -8.00
N GLN A 116 -3.86 11.08 -8.22
CA GLN A 116 -5.06 11.64 -8.83
C GLN A 116 -5.66 12.78 -7.99
N LEU A 117 -5.71 12.65 -6.66
CA LEU A 117 -6.20 13.71 -5.76
C LEU A 117 -5.31 14.96 -5.78
N GLU A 118 -4.03 14.83 -6.06
CA GLU A 118 -3.11 15.95 -6.16
C GLU A 118 -3.25 16.71 -7.49
N TYR A 119 -3.32 15.98 -8.62
CA TYR A 119 -3.27 16.57 -9.96
C TYR A 119 -4.63 16.64 -10.67
N GLY A 120 -5.61 15.85 -10.25
CA GLY A 120 -6.91 15.76 -10.91
C GLY A 120 -7.92 16.76 -10.39
N GLU A 121 -8.73 17.32 -11.30
CA GLU A 121 -9.74 18.35 -10.98
C GLU A 121 -11.19 17.85 -11.05
N ASN A 122 -11.42 16.68 -11.69
CA ASN A 122 -12.78 16.15 -11.86
C ASN A 122 -13.35 15.64 -10.53
N GLU A 123 -14.44 16.25 -10.05
CA GLU A 123 -15.03 15.95 -8.74
C GLU A 123 -15.44 14.49 -8.57
N TRP A 124 -16.00 13.86 -9.62
CA TRP A 124 -16.40 12.46 -9.55
C TRP A 124 -15.19 11.54 -9.42
N ILE A 125 -14.12 11.78 -10.19
CA ILE A 125 -12.88 11.00 -10.10
C ILE A 125 -12.21 11.19 -8.75
N ARG A 126 -12.23 12.40 -8.21
CA ARG A 126 -11.69 12.68 -6.87
C ARG A 126 -12.44 11.91 -5.78
N SER A 127 -13.80 11.93 -5.81
CA SER A 127 -14.61 11.14 -4.88
C SER A 127 -14.31 9.64 -4.98
N LEU A 128 -14.22 9.13 -6.20
CA LEU A 128 -13.85 7.72 -6.42
C LEU A 128 -12.45 7.39 -5.87
N SER A 129 -11.49 8.30 -6.00
CA SER A 129 -10.13 8.11 -5.47
C SER A 129 -10.11 8.05 -3.94
N GLU A 130 -10.91 8.89 -3.27
CA GLU A 130 -11.08 8.85 -1.81
C GLU A 130 -11.69 7.51 -1.36
N GLU A 131 -12.74 7.04 -2.04
CA GLU A 131 -13.38 5.73 -1.78
C GLU A 131 -12.40 4.56 -1.98
N ILE A 132 -11.59 4.61 -3.03
CA ILE A 132 -10.56 3.59 -3.31
C ILE A 132 -9.54 3.55 -2.18
N ILE A 133 -9.04 4.70 -1.73
CA ILE A 133 -8.05 4.76 -0.64
C ILE A 133 -8.63 4.12 0.63
N GLU A 134 -9.84 4.50 1.03
CA GLU A 134 -10.48 3.99 2.24
C GLU A 134 -10.67 2.46 2.17
N ALA A 135 -11.25 1.96 1.09
CA ALA A 135 -11.52 0.54 0.91
C ALA A 135 -10.23 -0.29 0.89
N GLN A 136 -9.22 0.15 0.15
CA GLN A 136 -8.02 -0.67 -0.06
C GLN A 136 -7.06 -0.63 1.13
N VAL A 137 -7.06 0.43 1.93
CA VAL A 137 -6.35 0.43 3.22
C VAL A 137 -6.93 -0.64 4.15
N GLN A 138 -8.26 -0.72 4.24
CA GLN A 138 -8.91 -1.76 5.06
C GLN A 138 -8.59 -3.17 4.55
N GLU A 139 -8.65 -3.39 3.24
CA GLU A 139 -8.36 -4.70 2.64
C GLU A 139 -6.89 -5.13 2.84
N ILE A 140 -5.94 -4.19 2.78
CA ILE A 140 -4.54 -4.45 3.12
C ILE A 140 -4.40 -4.90 4.57
N ASP A 141 -5.05 -4.21 5.50
CA ASP A 141 -5.02 -4.55 6.92
C ASP A 141 -5.59 -5.97 7.17
N GLU A 142 -6.73 -6.30 6.54
CA GLU A 142 -7.37 -7.61 6.63
C GLU A 142 -6.47 -8.73 6.08
N MET A 143 -5.86 -8.53 4.91
CA MET A 143 -4.93 -9.51 4.33
C MET A 143 -3.65 -9.66 5.16
N THR A 144 -3.11 -8.57 5.69
CA THR A 144 -1.93 -8.59 6.56
C THR A 144 -2.22 -9.36 7.85
N GLN A 145 -3.38 -9.14 8.47
CA GLN A 145 -3.80 -9.89 9.64
C GLN A 145 -3.99 -11.38 9.31
N TRP A 146 -4.62 -11.70 8.19
CA TRP A 146 -4.79 -13.08 7.75
C TRP A 146 -3.43 -13.79 7.57
N LEU A 147 -2.46 -13.12 6.95
CA LEU A 147 -1.10 -13.65 6.80
C LEU A 147 -0.43 -13.93 8.14
N ALA A 148 -0.56 -13.02 9.10
CA ALA A 148 0.01 -13.20 10.43
C ALA A 148 -0.59 -14.42 11.17
N ASP A 149 -1.86 -14.73 10.93
CA ASP A 149 -2.57 -15.82 11.59
C ASP A 149 -2.41 -17.18 10.88
N ASN A 150 -2.18 -17.19 9.57
CA ASN A 150 -2.27 -18.41 8.74
C ASN A 150 -0.97 -18.78 7.99
N ALA A 151 -0.14 -17.82 7.60
CA ALA A 151 1.12 -18.08 6.91
C ALA A 151 2.21 -18.46 7.91
N ARG A 152 2.86 -19.63 7.71
CA ARG A 152 3.91 -20.19 8.59
C ARG A 152 5.16 -20.50 7.82
#